data_517d966ba153a622125bc3805a8c887f
#
_entry.id   517d966ba153a622125bc3805a8c887f
#
_cell.length_a   1.000
_cell.length_b   1.000
_cell.length_c   1.000
_cell.angle_alpha   90.00
_cell.angle_beta   90.00
_cell.angle_gamma   90.00
#
_symmetry.space_group_name_H-M   'P 1'
#
loop_
_entity.id
_entity.type
_entity.pdbx_description
1 polymer ?
#
loop_
_entity_poly.entity_id
_entity_poly.type
_entity_poly.pdbx_seq_one_letter_code
_entity_poly.pdbx_strand_id
1 'polypeptide(L)'
;MSVLVAFSVSPLGVGEEVGSIVAEAVRVVRASGLPNRTDAMFTTIEGESWDEVMAVVKAAVEAVKARAPRASVVIKVDWRDGVTGAMDSKVATVERALA
;
A
#
# COMPACT_ATOMS: atom_id res chain seq x y z
N MET A 1 -4.61 6.99 16.33
CA MET A 1 -5.32 5.98 15.55
C MET A 1 -4.45 5.52 14.41
N SER A 2 -4.42 4.24 14.13
CA SER A 2 -3.66 3.70 13.00
C SER A 2 -4.62 3.07 12.00
N VAL A 3 -4.53 3.52 10.75
CA VAL A 3 -5.13 2.84 9.61
C VAL A 3 -3.97 2.30 8.79
N LEU A 4 -3.74 1.00 8.92
CA LEU A 4 -2.65 0.30 8.24
C LEU A 4 -3.24 -0.46 7.05
N VAL A 5 -2.73 -0.20 5.86
CA VAL A 5 -3.23 -0.81 4.64
C VAL A 5 -2.09 -1.45 3.87
N ALA A 6 -2.24 -2.73 3.56
CA ALA A 6 -1.38 -3.41 2.59
C ALA A 6 -2.17 -3.61 1.31
N PHE A 7 -1.65 -3.17 0.18
CA PHE A 7 -2.33 -3.37 -1.08
C PHE A 7 -1.38 -3.83 -2.18
N SER A 8 -1.98 -4.49 -3.16
CA SER A 8 -1.30 -4.93 -4.36
C SER A 8 -2.20 -4.55 -5.54
N VAL A 9 -1.63 -3.96 -6.57
CA VAL A 9 -2.33 -3.66 -7.81
C VAL A 9 -1.54 -4.22 -8.97
N SER A 10 -2.19 -5.05 -9.78
CA SER A 10 -1.57 -5.72 -10.92
C SER A 10 -2.27 -5.31 -12.20
N PRO A 11 -1.55 -4.73 -13.18
CA PRO A 11 -2.11 -4.47 -14.49
C PRO A 11 -2.22 -5.78 -15.27
N LEU A 12 -3.33 -5.95 -15.99
CA LEU A 12 -3.55 -7.10 -16.85
C LEU A 12 -3.77 -6.63 -18.29
N GLY A 13 -3.28 -7.42 -19.24
CA GLY A 13 -3.40 -7.09 -20.65
C GLY A 13 -2.34 -6.10 -21.15
N VAL A 14 -1.19 -6.01 -20.48
CA VAL A 14 -0.12 -5.07 -20.82
C VAL A 14 1.19 -5.76 -21.24
N GLY A 15 1.18 -7.08 -21.35
CA GLY A 15 2.38 -7.84 -21.77
C GLY A 15 3.49 -7.74 -20.73
N GLU A 16 4.69 -7.36 -21.18
CA GLU A 16 5.88 -7.33 -20.34
C GLU A 16 6.06 -6.03 -19.55
N GLU A 17 5.15 -5.07 -19.68
CA GLU A 17 5.29 -3.75 -19.06
C GLU A 17 4.80 -3.68 -17.60
N VAL A 18 4.54 -4.82 -16.98
CA VAL A 18 3.98 -4.88 -15.62
C VAL A 18 4.78 -4.04 -14.62
N GLY A 19 6.09 -4.23 -14.58
CA GLY A 19 6.95 -3.54 -13.61
C GLY A 19 6.94 -2.03 -13.76
N SER A 20 6.99 -1.52 -15.00
CA SER A 20 6.99 -0.08 -15.25
C SER A 20 5.66 0.56 -14.91
N ILE A 21 4.56 -0.17 -15.07
CA ILE A 21 3.22 0.33 -14.73
C ILE A 21 3.01 0.30 -13.21
N VAL A 22 3.41 -0.78 -12.54
CA VAL A 22 3.32 -0.89 -11.07
C VAL A 22 4.16 0.20 -10.40
N ALA A 23 5.29 0.58 -10.98
CA ALA A 23 6.12 1.67 -10.46
C ALA A 23 5.35 2.98 -10.34
N GLU A 24 4.34 3.22 -11.17
CA GLU A 24 3.51 4.43 -11.06
C GLU A 24 2.70 4.44 -9.76
N ALA A 25 2.19 3.28 -9.31
CA ALA A 25 1.49 3.18 -8.04
C ALA A 25 2.43 3.47 -6.87
N VAL A 26 3.62 2.91 -6.89
CA VAL A 26 4.62 3.13 -5.83
C VAL A 26 5.05 4.60 -5.78
N ARG A 27 5.19 5.24 -6.94
CA ARG A 27 5.51 6.66 -7.03
C ARG A 27 4.45 7.52 -6.33
N VAL A 28 3.18 7.22 -6.54
CA VAL A 28 2.06 7.92 -5.88
C VAL A 28 2.14 7.74 -4.36
N VAL A 29 2.37 6.51 -3.90
CA VAL A 29 2.48 6.23 -2.47
C VAL A 29 3.63 7.01 -1.84
N ARG A 30 4.80 6.98 -2.45
CA ARG A 30 5.99 7.69 -1.94
C ARG A 30 5.81 9.20 -1.93
N ALA A 31 5.11 9.74 -2.91
CA ALA A 31 4.82 11.17 -2.98
C ALA A 31 3.80 11.63 -1.92
N SER A 32 3.04 10.71 -1.34
CA SER A 32 2.02 11.04 -0.34
C SER A 32 2.58 11.58 0.96
N GLY A 33 3.84 11.27 1.28
CA GLY A 33 4.45 11.61 2.55
C GLY A 33 4.04 10.75 3.73
N LEU A 34 3.11 9.81 3.54
CA LEU A 34 2.73 8.87 4.61
C LEU A 34 3.79 7.78 4.78
N PRO A 35 3.97 7.24 5.99
CA PRO A 35 4.82 6.07 6.20
C PRO A 35 4.44 4.94 5.27
N ASN A 36 5.41 4.37 4.58
CA ASN A 36 5.14 3.32 3.60
C ASN A 36 6.35 2.40 3.41
N ARG A 37 6.07 1.20 2.93
CA ARG A 37 7.07 0.21 2.51
C ARG A 37 6.55 -0.57 1.33
N THR A 38 7.42 -0.86 0.39
CA THR A 38 7.11 -1.71 -0.76
C THR A 38 8.03 -2.93 -0.72
N ASP A 39 7.44 -4.11 -0.77
CA ASP A 39 8.19 -5.36 -0.93
C ASP A 39 7.75 -6.08 -2.22
N ALA A 40 8.17 -7.32 -2.38
CA ALA A 40 7.90 -8.08 -3.60
C ALA A 40 6.41 -8.35 -3.86
N MET A 41 5.58 -8.35 -2.82
CA MET A 41 4.17 -8.75 -2.91
C MET A 41 3.21 -7.62 -2.67
N PHE A 42 3.52 -6.69 -1.75
CA PHE A 42 2.61 -5.64 -1.31
C PHE A 42 3.31 -4.32 -1.08
N THR A 43 2.53 -3.25 -1.17
CA THR A 43 2.89 -1.94 -0.64
C THR A 43 2.05 -1.71 0.61
N THR A 44 2.71 -1.37 1.71
CA THR A 44 2.06 -1.08 2.99
C THR A 44 2.16 0.41 3.28
N ILE A 45 1.07 1.00 3.72
CA ILE A 45 0.95 2.42 4.01
C ILE A 45 0.17 2.61 5.30
N GLU A 46 0.51 3.64 6.06
CA GLU A 46 -0.13 3.94 7.33
C GLU A 46 -0.48 5.40 7.45
N GLY A 47 -1.64 5.70 8.05
CA GLY A 47 -2.08 7.05 8.33
C GLY A 47 -3.02 7.10 9.52
N GLU A 48 -3.48 8.30 9.83
CA GLU A 48 -4.32 8.57 11.00
C GLU A 48 -5.80 8.39 10.72
N SER A 49 -6.23 8.41 9.46
CA SER A 49 -7.63 8.25 9.09
C SER A 49 -7.80 7.35 7.89
N TRP A 50 -8.97 6.71 7.83
CA TRP A 50 -9.37 5.90 6.69
C TRP A 50 -9.33 6.70 5.39
N ASP A 51 -9.93 7.89 5.40
CA ASP A 51 -10.03 8.70 4.18
C ASP A 51 -8.67 9.10 3.65
N GLU A 52 -7.74 9.48 4.52
CA GLU A 52 -6.39 9.86 4.14
C GLU A 52 -5.66 8.70 3.45
N VAL A 53 -5.67 7.53 4.06
CA VAL A 53 -4.95 6.37 3.53
C VAL A 53 -5.61 5.85 2.25
N MET A 54 -6.94 5.74 2.27
CA MET A 54 -7.66 5.22 1.09
C MET A 54 -7.62 6.18 -0.09
N ALA A 55 -7.49 7.48 0.14
CA ALA A 55 -7.28 8.43 -0.95
C ALA A 55 -5.96 8.15 -1.69
N VAL A 56 -4.91 7.81 -0.96
CA VAL A 56 -3.61 7.45 -1.56
C VAL A 56 -3.72 6.11 -2.32
N VAL A 57 -4.35 5.11 -1.72
CA VAL A 57 -4.57 3.81 -2.38
C VAL A 57 -5.37 3.99 -3.67
N LYS A 58 -6.44 4.78 -3.62
CA LYS A 58 -7.25 5.09 -4.80
C LYS A 58 -6.41 5.71 -5.91
N ALA A 59 -5.62 6.74 -5.58
CA ALA A 59 -4.78 7.42 -6.56
C ALA A 59 -3.73 6.47 -7.16
N ALA A 60 -3.14 5.59 -6.35
CA ALA A 60 -2.17 4.60 -6.80
C ALA A 60 -2.80 3.59 -7.77
N VAL A 61 -3.99 3.08 -7.42
CA VAL A 61 -4.72 2.13 -8.27
C VAL A 61 -5.13 2.80 -9.59
N GLU A 62 -5.62 4.04 -9.53
CA GLU A 62 -6.00 4.80 -10.73
C GLU A 62 -4.82 5.03 -11.66
N ALA A 63 -3.62 5.29 -11.12
CA ALA A 63 -2.41 5.46 -11.91
C ALA A 63 -2.07 4.21 -12.73
N VAL A 64 -2.27 3.03 -12.15
CA VAL A 64 -2.10 1.74 -12.85
C VAL A 64 -3.22 1.52 -13.86
N LYS A 65 -4.46 1.73 -13.46
CA LYS A 65 -5.64 1.51 -14.33
C LYS A 65 -5.61 2.40 -15.56
N ALA A 66 -5.05 3.60 -15.45
CA ALA A 66 -4.93 4.52 -16.59
C ALA A 66 -4.05 3.97 -17.72
N ARG A 67 -3.17 3.00 -17.41
CA ARG A 67 -2.23 2.41 -18.37
C ARG A 67 -2.55 0.95 -18.72
N ALA A 68 -3.67 0.43 -18.25
CA ALA A 68 -4.03 -0.97 -18.47
C ALA A 68 -5.54 -1.11 -18.69
N PRO A 69 -5.96 -2.07 -19.52
CA PRO A 69 -7.39 -2.33 -19.71
C PRO A 69 -8.04 -2.95 -18.48
N ARG A 70 -7.24 -3.57 -17.62
CA ARG A 70 -7.73 -4.24 -16.41
C ARG A 70 -6.71 -4.12 -15.29
N ALA A 71 -7.17 -3.85 -14.08
CA ALA A 71 -6.35 -3.87 -12.87
C ALA A 71 -6.98 -4.81 -11.84
N SER A 72 -6.16 -5.70 -11.28
CA SER A 72 -6.57 -6.57 -10.19
C SER A 72 -6.00 -6.02 -8.90
N VAL A 73 -6.83 -5.83 -7.88
CA VAL A 73 -6.44 -5.16 -6.64
C VAL A 73 -6.76 -6.04 -5.44
N VAL A 74 -5.80 -6.15 -4.54
CA VAL A 74 -6.00 -6.76 -3.23
C VAL A 74 -5.72 -5.69 -2.19
N ILE A 75 -6.62 -5.52 -1.23
CA ILE A 75 -6.47 -4.55 -0.15
C ILE A 75 -6.76 -5.25 1.17
N LYS A 76 -5.81 -5.15 2.10
CA LYS A 76 -5.99 -5.63 3.47
C LYS A 76 -5.82 -4.43 4.40
N VAL A 77 -6.78 -4.24 5.31
CA VAL A 77 -6.79 -3.12 6.25
C VAL A 77 -6.79 -3.62 7.68
N ASP A 78 -5.97 -2.99 8.52
CA ASP A 78 -6.02 -3.12 9.96
C ASP A 78 -6.24 -1.71 10.53
N TRP A 79 -7.44 -1.44 11.00
CA TRP A 79 -7.84 -0.15 11.56
C TRP A 79 -7.97 -0.27 13.06
N ARG A 80 -7.13 0.46 13.79
CA ARG A 80 -7.01 0.32 15.22
C ARG A 80 -6.99 1.66 15.94
N ASP A 81 -7.88 1.84 16.92
CA ASP A 81 -7.91 3.02 17.74
C ASP A 81 -6.81 2.98 18.81
N GLY A 82 -6.33 4.16 19.20
CA GLY A 82 -5.38 4.31 20.30
C GLY A 82 -3.96 3.83 20.01
N VAL A 83 -3.66 3.49 18.75
CA VAL A 83 -2.34 3.02 18.33
C VAL A 83 -1.84 3.88 17.18
N THR A 84 -0.56 4.17 17.16
CA THR A 84 0.15 4.81 16.06
C THR A 84 1.43 4.02 15.78
N GLY A 85 1.95 4.14 14.56
CA GLY A 85 3.18 3.45 14.20
C GLY A 85 3.05 1.93 14.17
N ALA A 86 1.86 1.39 13.82
CA ALA A 86 1.59 -0.04 13.83
C ALA A 86 2.45 -0.81 12.82
N MET A 87 2.84 -0.19 11.71
CA MET A 87 3.70 -0.81 10.71
C MET A 87 5.02 -1.29 11.33
N ASP A 88 5.63 -0.46 12.18
CA ASP A 88 6.87 -0.81 12.85
C ASP A 88 6.64 -1.62 14.12
N SER A 89 5.63 -1.28 14.92
CA SER A 89 5.38 -1.94 16.20
C SER A 89 4.94 -3.39 16.06
N LYS A 90 4.18 -3.71 15.02
CA LYS A 90 3.80 -5.11 14.73
C LYS A 90 5.02 -5.98 14.46
N VAL A 91 5.94 -5.48 13.64
CA VAL A 91 7.20 -6.18 13.32
C VAL A 91 8.06 -6.29 14.57
N ALA A 92 8.19 -5.21 15.34
CA ALA A 92 8.96 -5.22 16.58
C ALA A 92 8.42 -6.22 17.60
N THR A 93 7.10 -6.39 17.68
CA THR A 93 6.48 -7.37 18.57
C THR A 93 6.88 -8.79 18.19
N VAL A 94 6.85 -9.10 16.90
CA VAL A 94 7.28 -10.43 16.39
C VAL A 94 8.77 -10.66 16.67
N GLU A 95 9.60 -9.66 16.38
CA GLU A 95 11.05 -9.76 16.60
C GLU A 95 11.38 -10.03 18.08
N ARG A 96 10.68 -9.36 19.01
CA ARG A 96 10.87 -9.61 20.45
C ARG A 96 10.48 -11.04 20.85
N ALA A 97 9.43 -11.59 20.25
CA ALA A 97 8.98 -12.95 20.54
C ALA A 97 9.98 -14.00 20.03
N LEU A 98 10.77 -13.64 19.03
CA LEU A 98 11.78 -14.53 18.43
C LEU A 98 13.15 -14.42 19.10
N ALA A 99 13.34 -13.46 19.95
CA ALA A 99 14.61 -13.22 20.62
C ALA A 99 14.90 -14.26 21.71
#